data_d93017c7fa8d053afa778af7781d08a7
#
_entry.id   d93017c7fa8d053afa778af7781d08a7
#
_cell.length_a   1.000
_cell.length_b   1.000
_cell.length_c   1.000
_cell.angle_alpha   90.00
_cell.angle_beta   90.00
_cell.angle_gamma   90.00
#
_symmetry.space_group_name_H-M   'P 1'
#
loop_
_entity.id
_entity.type
_entity.pdbx_description
1 polymer ?
#
loop_
_entity_poly.entity_id
_entity_poly.type
_entity_poly.pdbx_seq_one_letter_code
_entity_poly.pdbx_strand_id
1 'polypeptide(L)'
;MLEVEHARQLLAEFNMPEAACQLDALLETAAAKDLTFISFLDQLLSFQQKEQTEKNVRKRMKAARIPAVKTLEEFDFSFQPSLNPKQIQELRTLAFVERGENLILLGPPGVGKTHLATAFAVEALHHGKTAYFITLAHLIEDLEKRREKGLLSRRCKFYARPDILVIDEVGYMQLDRKSVV
;
A
#
# COMPACT_ATOMS: atom_id res chain seq x y z
N MET A 1 33.02 24.00 -8.78
CA MET A 1 32.80 22.83 -9.67
C MET A 1 33.26 21.53 -9.02
N LEU A 2 34.52 21.41 -8.56
CA LEU A 2 35.03 20.15 -7.91
C LEU A 2 34.30 19.75 -6.64
N GLU A 3 33.90 20.68 -5.79
CA GLU A 3 33.18 20.40 -4.51
C GLU A 3 31.79 19.86 -4.75
N VAL A 4 31.06 20.38 -5.73
CA VAL A 4 29.69 19.90 -6.05
C VAL A 4 29.73 18.47 -6.59
N GLU A 5 30.72 18.18 -7.46
CA GLU A 5 30.89 16.83 -8.00
C GLU A 5 31.27 15.84 -6.92
N HIS A 6 32.14 16.21 -5.99
CA HIS A 6 32.48 15.39 -4.83
C HIS A 6 31.27 15.16 -3.92
N ALA A 7 30.47 16.20 -3.64
CA ALA A 7 29.24 16.06 -2.87
C ALA A 7 28.24 15.10 -3.55
N ARG A 8 28.09 15.19 -4.89
CA ARG A 8 27.26 14.28 -5.67
C ARG A 8 27.71 12.82 -5.57
N GLN A 9 29.02 12.57 -5.66
CA GLN A 9 29.59 11.23 -5.49
C GLN A 9 29.30 10.69 -4.11
N LEU A 10 29.53 11.44 -3.04
CA LEU A 10 29.23 11.03 -1.67
C LEU A 10 27.74 10.71 -1.48
N LEU A 11 26.84 11.54 -1.99
CA LEU A 11 25.40 11.26 -1.93
C LEU A 11 25.05 9.94 -2.61
N ALA A 12 25.67 9.65 -3.76
CA ALA A 12 25.48 8.37 -4.46
C ALA A 12 26.03 7.18 -3.66
N GLU A 13 27.22 7.30 -3.08
CA GLU A 13 27.84 6.27 -2.23
C GLU A 13 27.02 5.96 -0.97
N PHE A 14 26.38 6.96 -0.38
CA PHE A 14 25.45 6.81 0.74
C PHE A 14 24.04 6.36 0.33
N ASN A 15 23.86 5.85 -0.91
CA ASN A 15 22.57 5.40 -1.43
C ASN A 15 21.48 6.51 -1.45
N MET A 16 21.89 7.73 -1.78
CA MET A 16 21.02 8.90 -1.92
C MET A 16 20.98 9.42 -3.37
N PRO A 17 20.63 8.58 -4.37
CA PRO A 17 20.73 8.94 -5.78
C PRO A 17 19.77 10.06 -6.17
N GLU A 18 18.60 10.18 -5.53
CA GLU A 18 17.66 11.25 -5.85
C GLU A 18 18.17 12.60 -5.35
N ALA A 19 18.72 12.66 -4.15
CA ALA A 19 19.39 13.86 -3.64
C ALA A 19 20.56 14.26 -4.55
N ALA A 20 21.36 13.29 -5.02
CA ALA A 20 22.45 13.54 -5.95
C ALA A 20 21.96 14.09 -7.31
N CYS A 21 20.84 13.59 -7.82
CA CYS A 21 20.21 14.04 -9.06
C CYS A 21 19.66 15.47 -8.97
N GLN A 22 19.06 15.82 -7.83
CA GLN A 22 18.41 17.12 -7.61
C GLN A 22 19.37 18.21 -7.12
N LEU A 23 20.63 17.85 -6.84
CA LEU A 23 21.60 18.75 -6.18
C LEU A 23 21.80 20.07 -6.95
N ASP A 24 22.02 20.01 -8.27
CA ASP A 24 22.30 21.21 -9.07
C ASP A 24 21.10 22.15 -9.13
N ALA A 25 19.91 21.61 -9.44
CA ALA A 25 18.67 22.38 -9.50
C ALA A 25 18.33 23.04 -8.15
N LEU A 26 18.66 22.34 -7.06
CA LEU A 26 18.44 22.87 -5.72
C LEU A 26 19.48 23.97 -5.39
N LEU A 27 20.75 23.84 -5.81
CA LEU A 27 21.77 24.88 -5.65
C LEU A 27 21.37 26.16 -6.39
N GLU A 28 20.90 26.05 -7.62
CA GLU A 28 20.37 27.19 -8.38
C GLU A 28 19.19 27.86 -7.68
N THR A 29 18.26 27.04 -7.20
CA THR A 29 17.08 27.52 -6.46
C THR A 29 17.49 28.22 -5.15
N ALA A 30 18.46 27.66 -4.43
CA ALA A 30 18.96 28.21 -3.18
C ALA A 30 19.61 29.57 -3.38
N ALA A 31 20.42 29.72 -4.44
CA ALA A 31 21.03 30.99 -4.79
C ALA A 31 19.98 32.02 -5.22
N ALA A 32 18.96 31.63 -5.99
CA ALA A 32 17.91 32.54 -6.46
C ALA A 32 16.95 33.01 -5.36
N LYS A 33 16.72 32.19 -4.35
CA LYS A 33 15.73 32.44 -3.26
C LYS A 33 16.39 32.78 -1.92
N ASP A 34 17.70 32.90 -1.86
CA ASP A 34 18.49 33.16 -0.64
C ASP A 34 18.11 32.18 0.49
N LEU A 35 18.09 30.87 0.17
CA LEU A 35 17.73 29.85 1.16
C LEU A 35 18.78 29.75 2.26
N THR A 36 18.32 29.53 3.49
CA THR A 36 19.23 29.18 4.59
C THR A 36 19.86 27.81 4.35
N PHE A 37 21.05 27.56 4.90
CA PHE A 37 21.72 26.26 4.81
C PHE A 37 20.85 25.11 5.33
N ILE A 38 20.10 25.34 6.41
CA ILE A 38 19.18 24.35 6.96
C ILE A 38 18.03 24.06 6.01
N SER A 39 17.43 25.09 5.40
CA SER A 39 16.38 24.93 4.41
C SER A 39 16.85 24.20 3.16
N PHE A 40 18.07 24.47 2.72
CA PHE A 40 18.70 23.72 1.62
C PHE A 40 18.85 22.24 1.97
N LEU A 41 19.41 21.94 3.14
CA LEU A 41 19.62 20.55 3.58
C LEU A 41 18.30 19.81 3.76
N ASP A 42 17.30 20.44 4.35
CA ASP A 42 15.96 19.86 4.54
C ASP A 42 15.32 19.49 3.17
N GLN A 43 15.37 20.40 2.20
CA GLN A 43 14.85 20.13 0.86
C GLN A 43 15.61 19.00 0.16
N LEU A 44 16.96 18.99 0.26
CA LEU A 44 17.78 17.94 -0.34
C LEU A 44 17.45 16.55 0.22
N LEU A 45 17.31 16.44 1.53
CA LEU A 45 16.95 15.19 2.20
C LEU A 45 15.49 14.78 1.91
N SER A 46 14.60 15.76 1.77
CA SER A 46 13.18 15.50 1.45
C SER A 46 13.01 14.86 0.08
N PHE A 47 13.80 15.20 -0.93
CA PHE A 47 13.79 14.54 -2.23
C PHE A 47 14.08 13.03 -2.08
N GLN A 48 15.14 12.70 -1.34
CA GLN A 48 15.51 11.32 -1.11
C GLN A 48 14.47 10.55 -0.29
N GLN A 49 13.91 11.17 0.75
CA GLN A 49 12.88 10.57 1.59
C GLN A 49 11.63 10.22 0.79
N LYS A 50 11.18 11.15 -0.07
CA LYS A 50 10.00 10.94 -0.92
C LYS A 50 10.20 9.74 -1.84
N GLU A 51 11.29 9.70 -2.58
CA GLU A 51 11.60 8.60 -3.49
C GLU A 51 11.73 7.24 -2.76
N GLN A 52 12.40 7.24 -1.59
CA GLN A 52 12.53 6.04 -0.78
C GLN A 52 11.17 5.52 -0.29
N THR A 53 10.28 6.45 0.09
CA THR A 53 8.91 6.11 0.51
C THR A 53 8.13 5.50 -0.66
N GLU A 54 8.18 6.12 -1.84
CA GLU A 54 7.51 5.59 -3.03
C GLU A 54 8.04 4.21 -3.45
N LYS A 55 9.36 4.02 -3.43
CA LYS A 55 9.97 2.70 -3.69
C LYS A 55 9.51 1.64 -2.70
N ASN A 56 9.45 2.00 -1.42
CA ASN A 56 8.98 1.10 -0.38
C ASN A 56 7.50 0.74 -0.56
N VAL A 57 6.65 1.70 -0.89
CA VAL A 57 5.23 1.46 -1.19
C VAL A 57 5.09 0.54 -2.41
N ARG A 58 5.81 0.78 -3.50
CA ARG A 58 5.79 -0.10 -4.68
C ARG A 58 6.22 -1.53 -4.36
N LYS A 59 7.27 -1.70 -3.55
CA LYS A 59 7.71 -3.04 -3.08
C LYS A 59 6.62 -3.73 -2.25
N ARG A 60 5.99 -2.99 -1.33
CA ARG A 60 4.90 -3.50 -0.49
C ARG A 60 3.67 -3.88 -1.32
N MET A 61 3.30 -3.07 -2.33
CA MET A 61 2.20 -3.40 -3.25
C MET A 61 2.43 -4.71 -3.99
N LYS A 62 3.65 -4.95 -4.49
CA LYS A 62 3.98 -6.23 -5.13
C LYS A 62 3.89 -7.40 -4.15
N ALA A 63 4.40 -7.24 -2.94
CA ALA A 63 4.33 -8.28 -1.90
C ALA A 63 2.89 -8.54 -1.44
N ALA A 64 2.04 -7.52 -1.42
CA ALA A 64 0.63 -7.59 -1.10
C ALA A 64 -0.22 -8.29 -2.17
N ARG A 65 0.32 -8.57 -3.36
CA ARG A 65 -0.40 -9.15 -4.51
C ARG A 65 -1.63 -8.36 -4.95
N ILE A 66 -1.59 -7.04 -4.80
CA ILE A 66 -2.67 -6.16 -5.25
C ILE A 66 -2.78 -6.23 -6.78
N PRO A 67 -3.95 -6.63 -7.33
CA PRO A 67 -4.08 -6.91 -8.77
C PRO A 67 -3.99 -5.65 -9.63
N ALA A 68 -4.48 -4.53 -9.13
CA ALA A 68 -4.40 -3.23 -9.76
C ALA A 68 -4.36 -2.15 -8.69
N VAL A 69 -3.54 -1.12 -8.90
CA VAL A 69 -3.55 0.04 -8.00
C VAL A 69 -4.87 0.77 -8.19
N LYS A 70 -5.64 0.85 -7.12
CA LYS A 70 -6.88 1.61 -7.04
C LYS A 70 -6.80 2.47 -5.80
N THR A 71 -7.13 3.76 -5.93
CA THR A 71 -7.10 4.70 -4.82
C THR A 71 -8.50 5.16 -4.45
N LEU A 72 -8.67 5.76 -3.27
CA LEU A 72 -9.95 6.32 -2.85
C LEU A 72 -10.29 7.59 -3.64
N GLU A 73 -9.28 8.30 -4.14
CA GLU A 73 -9.42 9.47 -4.99
C GLU A 73 -9.99 9.13 -6.38
N GLU A 74 -9.67 7.94 -6.89
CA GLU A 74 -10.16 7.43 -8.18
C GLU A 74 -11.56 6.81 -8.09
N PHE A 75 -12.12 6.69 -6.87
CA PHE A 75 -13.45 6.10 -6.70
C PHE A 75 -14.52 7.13 -7.02
N ASP A 76 -15.35 6.82 -8.02
CA ASP A 76 -16.48 7.66 -8.41
C ASP A 76 -17.68 7.41 -7.50
N PHE A 77 -17.87 8.29 -6.53
CA PHE A 77 -19.01 8.27 -5.60
C PHE A 77 -20.35 8.58 -6.30
N SER A 78 -20.33 9.24 -7.45
CA SER A 78 -21.56 9.54 -8.20
C SER A 78 -22.18 8.25 -8.77
N PHE A 79 -21.35 7.26 -9.09
CA PHE A 79 -21.77 5.96 -9.57
C PHE A 79 -22.44 5.10 -8.46
N GLN A 80 -22.16 5.38 -7.19
CA GLN A 80 -22.71 4.63 -6.05
C GLN A 80 -23.27 5.56 -4.96
N PRO A 81 -24.45 6.15 -5.17
CA PRO A 81 -25.05 7.11 -4.25
C PRO A 81 -25.42 6.54 -2.87
N SER A 82 -25.49 5.20 -2.73
CA SER A 82 -25.77 4.55 -1.45
C SER A 82 -24.59 4.58 -0.47
N LEU A 83 -23.37 4.87 -0.94
CA LEU A 83 -22.21 5.02 -0.10
C LEU A 83 -22.19 6.41 0.54
N ASN A 84 -22.00 6.45 1.85
CA ASN A 84 -21.79 7.71 2.56
C ASN A 84 -20.32 8.14 2.45
N PRO A 85 -20.00 9.25 1.74
CA PRO A 85 -18.60 9.70 1.61
C PRO A 85 -17.91 9.97 2.95
N LYS A 86 -18.65 10.44 3.96
CA LYS A 86 -18.10 10.69 5.29
C LYS A 86 -17.65 9.39 5.97
N GLN A 87 -18.42 8.32 5.82
CA GLN A 87 -18.06 6.99 6.34
C GLN A 87 -16.81 6.45 5.65
N ILE A 88 -16.69 6.64 4.35
CA ILE A 88 -15.48 6.23 3.60
C ILE A 88 -14.25 7.03 4.07
N GLN A 89 -14.40 8.33 4.31
CA GLN A 89 -13.31 9.16 4.85
C GLN A 89 -12.93 8.75 6.29
N GLU A 90 -13.88 8.35 7.12
CA GLU A 90 -13.61 7.79 8.43
C GLU A 90 -12.83 6.46 8.33
N LEU A 91 -13.27 5.55 7.46
CA LEU A 91 -12.57 4.29 7.19
C LEU A 91 -11.14 4.51 6.64
N ARG A 92 -10.92 5.59 5.89
CA ARG A 92 -9.59 5.98 5.40
C ARG A 92 -8.57 6.21 6.51
N THR A 93 -9.00 6.59 7.70
CA THR A 93 -8.09 6.73 8.87
C THR A 93 -7.49 5.39 9.31
N LEU A 94 -8.03 4.26 8.82
CA LEU A 94 -7.63 2.90 9.17
C LEU A 94 -7.77 2.56 10.67
N ALA A 95 -8.54 3.34 11.42
CA ALA A 95 -8.78 3.11 12.85
C ALA A 95 -9.40 1.72 13.12
N PHE A 96 -10.20 1.19 12.17
CA PHE A 96 -10.75 -0.16 12.26
C PHE A 96 -9.66 -1.24 12.27
N VAL A 97 -8.54 -1.02 11.55
CA VAL A 97 -7.39 -1.95 11.55
C VAL A 97 -6.72 -1.98 12.93
N GLU A 98 -6.55 -0.81 13.55
CA GLU A 98 -5.94 -0.70 14.87
C GLU A 98 -6.80 -1.32 15.97
N ARG A 99 -8.13 -1.28 15.80
CA ARG A 99 -9.09 -1.95 16.69
C ARG A 99 -9.28 -3.44 16.41
N GLY A 100 -8.64 -3.98 15.35
CA GLY A 100 -8.80 -5.36 14.92
C GLY A 100 -10.22 -5.68 14.41
N GLU A 101 -10.92 -4.70 13.87
CA GLU A 101 -12.28 -4.86 13.33
C GLU A 101 -12.25 -5.32 11.87
N ASN A 102 -13.29 -6.05 11.48
CA ASN A 102 -13.47 -6.51 10.09
C ASN A 102 -14.36 -5.53 9.31
N LEU A 103 -13.98 -5.24 8.07
CA LEU A 103 -14.78 -4.49 7.11
C LEU A 103 -15.39 -5.45 6.09
N ILE A 104 -16.73 -5.44 5.98
CA ILE A 104 -17.45 -6.27 5.00
C ILE A 104 -18.11 -5.34 3.98
N LEU A 105 -17.77 -5.52 2.70
CA LEU A 105 -18.33 -4.77 1.57
C LEU A 105 -19.39 -5.62 0.87
N LEU A 106 -20.65 -5.26 1.01
CA LEU A 106 -21.80 -5.96 0.44
C LEU A 106 -22.41 -5.17 -0.72
N GLY A 107 -22.90 -5.86 -1.73
CA GLY A 107 -23.58 -5.26 -2.86
C GLY A 107 -23.52 -6.12 -4.13
N PRO A 108 -24.29 -5.78 -5.17
CA PRO A 108 -24.30 -6.50 -6.45
C PRO A 108 -22.95 -6.43 -7.17
N PRO A 109 -22.71 -7.24 -8.21
CA PRO A 109 -21.54 -7.13 -9.07
C PRO A 109 -21.41 -5.72 -9.68
N GLY A 110 -20.17 -5.27 -9.91
CA GLY A 110 -19.89 -4.02 -10.60
C GLY A 110 -19.97 -2.73 -9.77
N VAL A 111 -20.43 -2.76 -8.52
CA VAL A 111 -20.61 -1.55 -7.67
C VAL A 111 -19.31 -1.03 -7.02
N GLY A 112 -18.14 -1.57 -7.37
CA GLY A 112 -16.87 -1.05 -6.88
C GLY A 112 -16.35 -1.66 -5.56
N LYS A 113 -16.90 -2.81 -5.07
CA LYS A 113 -16.43 -3.45 -3.84
C LYS A 113 -14.93 -3.75 -3.86
N THR A 114 -14.45 -4.41 -4.91
CA THR A 114 -13.03 -4.72 -5.11
C THR A 114 -12.18 -3.46 -5.21
N HIS A 115 -12.71 -2.40 -5.84
CA HIS A 115 -12.04 -1.09 -5.87
C HIS A 115 -11.82 -0.54 -4.45
N LEU A 116 -12.88 -0.45 -3.65
CA LEU A 116 -12.79 0.05 -2.27
C LEU A 116 -11.89 -0.83 -1.40
N ALA A 117 -12.03 -2.16 -1.45
CA ALA A 117 -11.20 -3.08 -0.70
C ALA A 117 -9.70 -2.90 -1.04
N THR A 118 -9.40 -2.77 -2.34
CA THR A 118 -8.04 -2.51 -2.83
C THR A 118 -7.56 -1.14 -2.39
N ALA A 119 -8.40 -0.11 -2.47
CA ALA A 119 -8.05 1.26 -2.09
C ALA A 119 -7.70 1.36 -0.59
N PHE A 120 -8.45 0.71 0.30
CA PHE A 120 -8.08 0.64 1.72
C PHE A 120 -6.77 -0.11 1.97
N ALA A 121 -6.51 -1.18 1.22
CA ALA A 121 -5.23 -1.89 1.31
C ALA A 121 -4.06 -1.01 0.83
N VAL A 122 -4.23 -0.26 -0.26
CA VAL A 122 -3.24 0.71 -0.78
C VAL A 122 -2.99 1.82 0.24
N GLU A 123 -4.05 2.39 0.83
CA GLU A 123 -3.95 3.40 1.88
C GLU A 123 -3.14 2.87 3.09
N ALA A 124 -3.39 1.64 3.52
CA ALA A 124 -2.63 1.00 4.59
C ALA A 124 -1.13 0.87 4.25
N LEU A 125 -0.80 0.51 3.01
CA LEU A 125 0.60 0.43 2.56
C LEU A 125 1.29 1.79 2.58
N HIS A 126 0.58 2.87 2.25
CA HIS A 126 1.08 4.24 2.35
C HIS A 126 1.35 4.64 3.81
N HIS A 127 0.52 4.19 4.75
CA HIS A 127 0.69 4.38 6.19
C HIS A 127 1.69 3.40 6.84
N GLY A 128 2.47 2.68 6.03
CA GLY A 128 3.51 1.79 6.53
C GLY A 128 3.04 0.44 7.04
N LYS A 129 1.73 0.16 7.00
CA LYS A 129 1.13 -1.12 7.36
C LYS A 129 1.41 -2.16 6.26
N THR A 130 1.10 -3.42 6.53
CA THR A 130 1.21 -4.54 5.60
C THR A 130 -0.16 -4.98 5.14
N ALA A 131 -0.27 -5.38 3.86
CA ALA A 131 -1.51 -5.89 3.28
C ALA A 131 -1.25 -7.15 2.46
N TYR A 132 -2.28 -7.98 2.29
CA TYR A 132 -2.25 -9.11 1.37
C TYR A 132 -3.62 -9.28 0.72
N PHE A 133 -3.63 -9.45 -0.60
CA PHE A 133 -4.85 -9.63 -1.39
C PHE A 133 -4.91 -11.06 -1.92
N ILE A 134 -6.09 -11.70 -1.79
CA ILE A 134 -6.36 -13.04 -2.30
C ILE A 134 -7.85 -13.18 -2.58
N THR A 135 -8.23 -13.96 -3.59
CA THR A 135 -9.63 -14.37 -3.77
C THR A 135 -9.95 -15.52 -2.82
N LEU A 136 -11.22 -15.66 -2.44
CA LEU A 136 -11.65 -16.75 -1.57
C LEU A 136 -11.31 -18.12 -2.18
N ALA A 137 -11.50 -18.28 -3.50
CA ALA A 137 -11.17 -19.51 -4.20
C ALA A 137 -9.70 -19.92 -4.03
N HIS A 138 -8.78 -18.99 -4.28
CA HIS A 138 -7.36 -19.25 -4.12
C HIS A 138 -6.95 -19.48 -2.66
N LEU A 139 -7.62 -18.80 -1.71
CA LEU A 139 -7.36 -19.00 -0.29
C LEU A 139 -7.70 -20.45 0.12
N ILE A 140 -8.88 -20.92 -0.25
CA ILE A 140 -9.34 -22.29 0.08
C ILE A 140 -8.42 -23.32 -0.58
N GLU A 141 -8.15 -23.18 -1.89
CA GLU A 141 -7.27 -24.09 -2.60
C GLU A 141 -5.87 -24.20 -1.95
N ASP A 142 -5.29 -23.08 -1.54
CA ASP A 142 -3.98 -23.09 -0.91
C ASP A 142 -4.04 -23.71 0.50
N LEU A 143 -5.08 -23.44 1.28
CA LEU A 143 -5.25 -24.04 2.60
C LEU A 143 -5.46 -25.56 2.52
N GLU A 144 -6.27 -26.06 1.56
CA GLU A 144 -6.46 -27.49 1.33
C GLU A 144 -5.16 -28.21 0.93
N LYS A 145 -4.42 -27.67 -0.02
CA LYS A 145 -3.09 -28.19 -0.41
C LYS A 145 -2.11 -28.25 0.79
N ARG A 146 -2.21 -27.30 1.70
CA ARG A 146 -1.36 -27.27 2.92
C ARG A 146 -1.85 -28.21 3.99
N ARG A 147 -3.16 -28.43 4.09
CA ARG A 147 -3.77 -29.43 4.98
C ARG A 147 -3.28 -30.84 4.64
N GLU A 148 -3.30 -31.22 3.37
CA GLU A 148 -2.80 -32.51 2.89
C GLU A 148 -1.33 -32.75 3.25
N LYS A 149 -0.52 -31.68 3.32
CA LYS A 149 0.91 -31.72 3.68
C LYS A 149 1.18 -31.56 5.17
N GLY A 150 0.15 -31.49 6.03
CA GLY A 150 0.32 -31.23 7.46
C GLY A 150 0.82 -29.84 7.83
N LEU A 151 0.72 -28.86 6.90
CA LEU A 151 1.27 -27.50 7.05
C LEU A 151 0.19 -26.43 7.24
N LEU A 152 -1.05 -26.81 7.53
CA LEU A 152 -2.19 -25.90 7.62
C LEU A 152 -1.96 -24.77 8.65
N SER A 153 -1.56 -25.11 9.87
CA SER A 153 -1.35 -24.12 10.95
C SER A 153 -0.32 -23.06 10.57
N ARG A 154 0.78 -23.48 9.92
CA ARG A 154 1.79 -22.53 9.41
C ARG A 154 1.22 -21.60 8.35
N ARG A 155 0.34 -22.12 7.49
CA ARG A 155 -0.25 -21.33 6.42
C ARG A 155 -1.31 -20.35 6.92
N CYS A 156 -2.13 -20.77 7.90
CA CYS A 156 -3.04 -19.84 8.57
C CYS A 156 -2.31 -18.67 9.24
N LYS A 157 -1.19 -18.95 9.94
CA LYS A 157 -0.33 -17.90 10.51
C LYS A 157 0.23 -16.95 9.44
N PHE A 158 0.51 -17.44 8.24
CA PHE A 158 0.95 -16.59 7.13
C PHE A 158 -0.13 -15.59 6.71
N TYR A 159 -1.41 -16.04 6.60
CA TYR A 159 -2.53 -15.17 6.24
C TYR A 159 -2.96 -14.23 7.38
N ALA A 160 -2.71 -14.60 8.63
CA ALA A 160 -3.00 -13.77 9.79
C ALA A 160 -1.90 -12.73 10.10
N ARG A 161 -0.76 -12.76 9.39
CA ARG A 161 0.38 -11.87 9.65
C ARG A 161 0.20 -10.44 9.14
N PRO A 162 -0.38 -10.20 7.94
CA PRO A 162 -0.62 -8.85 7.44
C PRO A 162 -1.59 -8.07 8.34
N ASP A 163 -1.39 -6.75 8.44
CA ASP A 163 -2.32 -5.86 9.15
C ASP A 163 -3.70 -5.83 8.47
N ILE A 164 -3.74 -6.00 7.13
CA ILE A 164 -4.97 -6.14 6.35
C ILE A 164 -4.88 -7.37 5.45
N LEU A 165 -5.82 -8.28 5.59
CA LEU A 165 -6.07 -9.35 4.63
C LEU A 165 -7.35 -9.04 3.83
N VAL A 166 -7.19 -8.79 2.54
CA VAL A 166 -8.32 -8.62 1.61
C VAL A 166 -8.68 -9.97 1.04
N ILE A 167 -9.92 -10.42 1.30
CA ILE A 167 -10.49 -11.64 0.70
C ILE A 167 -11.60 -11.20 -0.25
N ASP A 168 -11.37 -11.33 -1.54
CA ASP A 168 -12.32 -10.92 -2.57
C ASP A 168 -13.13 -12.10 -3.12
N GLU A 169 -14.19 -11.82 -3.85
CA GLU A 169 -15.06 -12.81 -4.51
C GLU A 169 -15.74 -13.81 -3.54
N VAL A 170 -16.04 -13.37 -2.34
CA VAL A 170 -16.62 -14.25 -1.29
C VAL A 170 -17.99 -14.84 -1.67
N GLY A 171 -18.77 -14.20 -2.56
CA GLY A 171 -20.12 -14.63 -2.93
C GLY A 171 -20.21 -15.57 -4.12
N TYR A 172 -19.11 -15.96 -4.77
CA TYR A 172 -19.12 -16.73 -6.02
C TYR A 172 -18.81 -18.23 -5.85
N MET A 173 -18.42 -18.66 -4.67
CA MET A 173 -18.17 -20.09 -4.41
C MET A 173 -19.41 -20.77 -3.79
N GLN A 174 -19.86 -21.85 -4.41
CA GLN A 174 -20.63 -22.87 -3.71
C GLN A 174 -19.64 -23.59 -2.77
N LEU A 175 -19.66 -23.21 -1.49
CA LEU A 175 -18.93 -23.95 -0.46
C LEU A 175 -19.59 -25.31 -0.30
N ASP A 176 -18.96 -26.34 -0.82
CA ASP A 176 -19.42 -27.71 -0.59
C ASP A 176 -19.36 -27.97 0.93
N ARG A 177 -20.41 -28.59 1.49
CA ARG A 177 -20.52 -28.86 2.95
C ARG A 177 -19.33 -29.62 3.55
N LYS A 178 -18.47 -30.20 2.71
CA LYS A 178 -17.21 -30.87 3.10
C LYS A 178 -16.05 -29.94 3.45
N SER A 179 -16.14 -28.66 3.07
CA SER A 179 -15.08 -27.66 3.32
C SER A 179 -15.26 -26.87 4.64
N VAL A 180 -16.31 -27.20 5.42
CA VAL A 180 -16.72 -26.46 6.64
C VAL A 180 -16.65 -27.37 7.87
N VAL A 181 -15.57 -28.13 8.02
CA VAL A 181 -15.30 -28.86 9.27
C VAL A 181 -13.90 -28.54 9.76
#